data_a8a40be5e01b4b34beb2fce8a622701e
#
_entry.id   a8a40be5e01b4b34beb2fce8a622701e
#
_cell.length_a   1.000
_cell.length_b   1.000
_cell.length_c   1.000
_cell.angle_alpha   90.00
_cell.angle_beta   90.00
_cell.angle_gamma   90.00
#
_symmetry.space_group_name_H-M   'P 1'
#
loop_
_entity.id
_entity.type
_entity.pdbx_description
1 polymer ?
#
loop_
_entity_poly.entity_id
_entity_poly.type
_entity_poly.pdbx_seq_one_letter_code
_entity_poly.pdbx_strand_id
1 'polypeptide(L)'
;MKRAQAPHNPLLAELKAVHGMLRRDLAACRQLAIAAANGAPTAQIRSGIKQLQTRGPLLQLRSNCIRHCHTVHAHHEGEDTGLFPTIRRAAPHMRATIDRLQADHRVVSDLLDQVEGVARNLQNTGDSRARLVDALTTLSTHLLAHLDFEEKALAPILLTMKARPANG
;
A
#
# COMPACT_ATOMS: atom_id res chain seq x y z
N MET A 1 -20.11 -19.59 29.83
CA MET A 1 -19.13 -18.45 29.79
C MET A 1 -19.22 -17.80 28.42
N LYS A 2 -19.83 -16.60 28.33
CA LYS A 2 -19.82 -15.80 27.11
C LYS A 2 -18.39 -15.25 26.91
N ARG A 3 -17.70 -15.66 25.85
CA ARG A 3 -16.47 -14.98 25.40
C ARG A 3 -16.83 -13.52 25.15
N ALA A 4 -16.23 -12.62 25.93
CA ALA A 4 -16.30 -11.20 25.64
C ALA A 4 -15.71 -10.99 24.23
N GLN A 5 -16.55 -10.62 23.27
CA GLN A 5 -16.09 -10.17 21.97
C GLN A 5 -15.27 -8.90 22.22
N ALA A 6 -14.01 -8.93 21.77
CA ALA A 6 -13.17 -7.73 21.78
C ALA A 6 -13.93 -6.59 21.08
N PRO A 7 -13.81 -5.34 21.57
CA PRO A 7 -14.53 -4.21 20.99
C PRO A 7 -14.16 -4.08 19.50
N HIS A 8 -15.12 -4.42 18.65
CA HIS A 8 -14.96 -4.33 17.19
C HIS A 8 -15.21 -2.87 16.79
N ASN A 9 -14.13 -2.10 16.58
CA ASN A 9 -14.27 -0.76 16.03
C ASN A 9 -14.16 -0.83 14.50
N PRO A 10 -15.20 -0.38 13.76
CA PRO A 10 -15.21 -0.46 12.30
C PRO A 10 -14.08 0.34 11.64
N LEU A 11 -13.68 1.48 12.22
CA LEU A 11 -12.59 2.30 11.66
C LEU A 11 -11.24 1.57 11.67
N LEU A 12 -10.89 0.92 12.79
CA LEU A 12 -9.66 0.14 12.88
C LEU A 12 -9.72 -1.10 11.98
N ALA A 13 -10.88 -1.75 11.89
CA ALA A 13 -11.06 -2.90 11.01
C ALA A 13 -10.91 -2.51 9.54
N GLU A 14 -11.46 -1.37 9.13
CA GLU A 14 -11.34 -0.83 7.77
C GLU A 14 -9.89 -0.47 7.44
N LEU A 15 -9.20 0.26 8.32
CA LEU A 15 -7.77 0.57 8.16
C LEU A 15 -6.95 -0.70 7.92
N LYS A 16 -7.09 -1.69 8.77
CA LYS A 16 -6.36 -2.97 8.64
C LYS A 16 -6.73 -3.75 7.38
N ALA A 17 -7.98 -3.68 6.94
CA ALA A 17 -8.42 -4.34 5.71
C ALA A 17 -7.77 -3.71 4.47
N VAL A 18 -7.74 -2.38 4.39
CA VAL A 18 -7.05 -1.65 3.31
C VAL A 18 -5.55 -1.94 3.34
N HIS A 19 -4.90 -1.82 4.49
CA HIS A 19 -3.47 -2.13 4.63
C HIS A 19 -3.15 -3.59 4.24
N GLY A 20 -4.01 -4.54 4.61
CA GLY A 20 -3.86 -5.94 4.20
C GLY A 20 -3.94 -6.11 2.68
N MET A 21 -4.80 -5.37 2.00
CA MET A 21 -4.87 -5.34 0.54
C MET A 21 -3.57 -4.76 -0.06
N LEU A 22 -3.11 -3.60 0.44
CA LEU A 22 -1.89 -2.96 -0.05
C LEU A 22 -0.65 -3.86 0.11
N ARG A 23 -0.53 -4.57 1.25
CA ARG A 23 0.56 -5.54 1.47
C ARG A 23 0.52 -6.68 0.47
N ARG A 24 -0.65 -7.25 0.19
CA ARG A 24 -0.79 -8.35 -0.79
C ARG A 24 -0.47 -7.90 -2.20
N ASP A 25 -0.95 -6.74 -2.61
CA ASP A 25 -0.72 -6.21 -3.95
C ASP A 25 0.75 -5.88 -4.17
N LEU A 26 1.42 -5.28 -3.17
CA LEU A 26 2.86 -5.02 -3.22
C LEU A 26 3.67 -6.32 -3.32
N ALA A 27 3.33 -7.32 -2.52
CA ALA A 27 4.00 -8.63 -2.56
C ALA A 27 3.84 -9.29 -3.92
N ALA A 28 2.64 -9.22 -4.53
CA ALA A 28 2.39 -9.75 -5.86
C ALA A 28 3.21 -9.02 -6.93
N CYS A 29 3.28 -7.69 -6.90
CA CYS A 29 4.11 -6.90 -7.81
C CYS A 29 5.59 -7.28 -7.70
N ARG A 30 6.10 -7.41 -6.46
CA ARG A 30 7.50 -7.81 -6.22
C ARG A 30 7.80 -9.21 -6.74
N GLN A 31 6.95 -10.18 -6.47
CA GLN A 31 7.15 -11.56 -6.94
C GLN A 31 7.18 -11.64 -8.47
N LEU A 32 6.27 -10.93 -9.15
CA LEU A 32 6.24 -10.87 -10.61
C LEU A 32 7.47 -10.17 -11.18
N ALA A 33 7.94 -9.08 -10.54
CA ALA A 33 9.14 -8.37 -10.97
C ALA A 33 10.40 -9.22 -10.81
N ILE A 34 10.54 -9.94 -9.70
CA ILE A 34 11.66 -10.86 -9.45
C ILE A 34 11.63 -12.01 -10.46
N ALA A 35 10.48 -12.61 -10.71
CA ALA A 35 10.32 -13.67 -11.70
C ALA A 35 10.72 -13.17 -13.11
N ALA A 36 10.29 -11.98 -13.49
CA ALA A 36 10.67 -11.35 -14.75
C ALA A 36 12.18 -11.09 -14.85
N ALA A 37 12.79 -10.57 -13.77
CA ALA A 37 14.23 -10.29 -13.71
C ALA A 37 15.07 -11.57 -13.82
N ASN A 38 14.60 -12.68 -13.26
CA ASN A 38 15.26 -13.99 -13.32
C ASN A 38 15.04 -14.73 -14.64
N GLY A 39 14.38 -14.10 -15.63
CA GLY A 39 14.11 -14.73 -16.92
C GLY A 39 13.10 -15.87 -16.85
N ALA A 40 12.17 -15.84 -15.89
CA ALA A 40 11.13 -16.84 -15.77
C ALA A 40 10.34 -16.98 -17.08
N PRO A 41 9.96 -18.21 -17.49
CA PRO A 41 9.17 -18.43 -18.71
C PRO A 41 7.87 -17.62 -18.66
N THR A 42 7.48 -17.09 -19.80
CA THR A 42 6.25 -16.30 -19.99
C THR A 42 5.00 -16.99 -19.40
N ALA A 43 4.99 -18.32 -19.39
CA ALA A 43 3.91 -19.14 -18.81
C ALA A 43 3.81 -19.01 -17.27
N GLN A 44 4.94 -18.91 -16.54
CA GLN A 44 4.92 -18.74 -15.08
C GLN A 44 4.45 -17.33 -14.69
N ILE A 45 4.82 -16.32 -15.46
CA ILE A 45 4.31 -14.97 -15.30
C ILE A 45 2.80 -14.93 -15.58
N ARG A 46 2.33 -15.66 -16.57
CA ARG A 46 0.90 -15.79 -16.91
C ARG A 46 0.09 -16.51 -15.83
N SER A 47 0.62 -17.55 -15.19
CA SER A 47 -0.12 -18.30 -14.16
C SER A 47 -0.38 -17.48 -12.90
N GLY A 48 0.47 -16.51 -12.58
CA GLY A 48 0.25 -15.52 -11.52
C GLY A 48 -0.78 -14.44 -11.87
N ILE A 49 -1.19 -14.34 -13.15
CA ILE A 49 -2.03 -13.27 -13.69
C ILE A 49 -3.32 -13.82 -14.31
N LYS A 50 -3.82 -14.94 -13.85
CA LYS A 50 -4.96 -15.67 -14.44
C LYS A 50 -6.25 -14.88 -14.70
N GLN A 51 -6.33 -13.59 -14.37
CA GLN A 51 -7.56 -12.79 -14.49
C GLN A 51 -7.54 -11.66 -15.53
N LEU A 52 -6.43 -11.45 -16.27
CA LEU A 52 -6.39 -10.34 -17.23
C LEU A 52 -5.86 -10.82 -18.58
N GLN A 53 -6.78 -11.28 -19.40
CA GLN A 53 -6.52 -11.62 -20.81
C GLN A 53 -6.05 -10.39 -21.59
N THR A 54 -5.11 -10.61 -22.48
CA THR A 54 -4.82 -9.94 -23.77
C THR A 54 -3.56 -9.10 -23.91
N ARG A 55 -2.72 -8.88 -22.90
CA ARG A 55 -1.48 -8.11 -23.09
C ARG A 55 -0.29 -8.82 -22.47
N GLY A 56 0.91 -8.71 -23.08
CA GLY A 56 2.10 -9.45 -22.67
C GLY A 56 2.47 -9.30 -21.19
N PRO A 57 3.23 -10.26 -20.60
CA PRO A 57 3.51 -10.32 -19.17
C PRO A 57 4.18 -9.05 -18.62
N LEU A 58 5.06 -8.41 -19.40
CA LEU A 58 5.70 -7.15 -18.97
C LEU A 58 4.71 -5.99 -18.93
N LEU A 59 3.78 -5.92 -19.88
CA LEU A 59 2.75 -4.90 -19.86
C LEU A 59 1.79 -5.08 -18.67
N GLN A 60 1.51 -6.33 -18.31
CA GLN A 60 0.69 -6.66 -17.15
C GLN A 60 1.39 -6.26 -15.84
N LEU A 61 2.67 -6.60 -15.70
CA LEU A 61 3.49 -6.19 -14.55
C LEU A 61 3.52 -4.66 -14.42
N ARG A 62 3.77 -3.96 -15.52
CA ARG A 62 3.73 -2.50 -15.58
C ARG A 62 2.39 -1.95 -15.09
N SER A 63 1.27 -2.47 -15.60
CA SER A 63 -0.07 -2.00 -15.25
C SER A 63 -0.39 -2.27 -13.77
N ASN A 64 0.03 -3.41 -13.24
CA ASN A 64 -0.17 -3.75 -11.83
C ASN A 64 0.63 -2.81 -10.90
N CYS A 65 1.89 -2.51 -11.25
CA CYS A 65 2.71 -1.58 -10.45
C CYS A 65 2.12 -0.17 -10.45
N ILE A 66 1.72 0.35 -11.62
CA ILE A 66 1.12 1.69 -11.72
C ILE A 66 -0.20 1.76 -10.92
N ARG A 67 -1.07 0.76 -11.05
CA ARG A 67 -2.32 0.70 -10.30
C ARG A 67 -2.07 0.66 -8.80
N HIS A 68 -1.11 -0.14 -8.32
CA HIS A 68 -0.73 -0.20 -6.92
C HIS A 68 -0.27 1.17 -6.42
N CYS A 69 0.62 1.86 -7.15
CA CYS A 69 1.07 3.20 -6.79
C CYS A 69 -0.10 4.18 -6.65
N HIS A 70 -1.03 4.20 -7.61
CA HIS A 70 -2.21 5.07 -7.54
C HIS A 70 -3.12 4.74 -6.35
N THR A 71 -3.27 3.46 -6.03
CA THR A 71 -4.08 3.03 -4.87
C THR A 71 -3.47 3.50 -3.56
N VAL A 72 -2.15 3.39 -3.38
CA VAL A 72 -1.46 3.86 -2.17
C VAL A 72 -1.54 5.38 -2.06
N HIS A 73 -1.31 6.13 -3.15
CA HIS A 73 -1.47 7.59 -3.16
C HIS A 73 -2.87 8.02 -2.72
N ALA A 74 -3.92 7.41 -3.28
CA ALA A 74 -5.30 7.72 -2.92
C ALA A 74 -5.62 7.40 -1.46
N HIS A 75 -5.06 6.31 -0.93
CA HIS A 75 -5.21 5.92 0.46
C HIS A 75 -4.58 6.97 1.40
N HIS A 76 -3.32 7.33 1.18
CA HIS A 76 -2.62 8.34 1.98
C HIS A 76 -3.28 9.73 1.87
N GLU A 77 -3.75 10.14 0.69
CA GLU A 77 -4.49 11.39 0.51
C GLU A 77 -5.78 11.40 1.33
N GLY A 78 -6.51 10.28 1.36
CA GLY A 78 -7.71 10.14 2.18
C GLY A 78 -7.42 10.27 3.68
N GLU A 79 -6.31 9.75 4.15
CA GLU A 79 -5.86 9.89 5.54
C GLU A 79 -5.42 11.30 5.85
N ASP A 80 -4.59 11.90 5.02
CA ASP A 80 -4.07 13.25 5.20
C ASP A 80 -5.16 14.32 5.21
N THR A 81 -6.22 14.14 4.41
CA THR A 81 -7.32 15.11 4.27
C THR A 81 -8.51 14.80 5.18
N GLY A 82 -8.70 13.55 5.59
CA GLY A 82 -9.88 13.09 6.35
C GLY A 82 -9.55 12.59 7.75
N LEU A 83 -8.85 11.45 7.85
CA LEU A 83 -8.63 10.76 9.10
C LEU A 83 -7.73 11.56 10.05
N PHE A 84 -6.57 12.01 9.59
CA PHE A 84 -5.58 12.69 10.43
C PHE A 84 -6.08 14.03 10.99
N PRO A 85 -6.74 14.91 10.22
CA PRO A 85 -7.37 16.10 10.76
C PRO A 85 -8.42 15.78 11.82
N THR A 86 -9.16 14.69 11.67
CA THR A 86 -10.17 14.27 12.64
C THR A 86 -9.51 13.79 13.94
N ILE A 87 -8.44 12.99 13.86
CA ILE A 87 -7.68 12.55 15.04
C ILE A 87 -7.05 13.76 15.74
N ARG A 88 -6.46 14.72 15.02
CA ARG A 88 -5.85 15.92 15.61
C ARG A 88 -6.85 16.73 16.44
N ARG A 89 -8.12 16.81 16.01
CA ARG A 89 -9.17 17.49 16.75
C ARG A 89 -9.63 16.69 17.98
N ALA A 90 -9.80 15.38 17.82
CA ALA A 90 -10.31 14.50 18.88
C ALA A 90 -9.23 14.19 19.95
N ALA A 91 -7.96 14.13 19.57
CA ALA A 91 -6.85 13.73 20.41
C ALA A 91 -5.61 14.62 20.15
N PRO A 92 -5.56 15.85 20.72
CA PRO A 92 -4.46 16.80 20.48
C PRO A 92 -3.07 16.26 20.84
N HIS A 93 -2.99 15.30 21.78
CA HIS A 93 -1.75 14.63 22.16
C HIS A 93 -1.16 13.75 21.07
N MET A 94 -1.94 13.39 20.06
CA MET A 94 -1.50 12.62 18.89
C MET A 94 -0.81 13.46 17.81
N ARG A 95 -0.72 14.78 17.99
CA ARG A 95 -0.18 15.69 16.98
C ARG A 95 1.19 15.25 16.46
N ALA A 96 2.15 14.97 17.33
CA ALA A 96 3.49 14.55 16.93
C ALA A 96 3.49 13.21 16.16
N THR A 97 2.62 12.29 16.54
CA THR A 97 2.44 11.01 15.82
C THR A 97 1.89 11.24 14.42
N ILE A 98 0.87 12.09 14.28
CA ILE A 98 0.29 12.43 12.99
C ILE A 98 1.30 13.17 12.10
N ASP A 99 2.08 14.09 12.66
CA ASP A 99 3.14 14.80 11.92
C ASP A 99 4.17 13.82 11.35
N ARG A 100 4.55 12.80 12.14
CA ARG A 100 5.43 11.72 11.67
C ARG A 100 4.80 10.90 10.56
N LEU A 101 3.55 10.46 10.71
CA LEU A 101 2.84 9.70 9.68
C LEU A 101 2.76 10.47 8.37
N GLN A 102 2.45 11.77 8.42
CA GLN A 102 2.44 12.62 7.23
C GLN A 102 3.84 12.82 6.63
N ALA A 103 4.89 12.83 7.44
CA ALA A 103 6.26 12.84 6.92
C ALA A 103 6.60 11.52 6.22
N ASP A 104 6.19 10.39 6.78
CA ASP A 104 6.35 9.06 6.17
C ASP A 104 5.56 8.97 4.85
N HIS A 105 4.33 9.54 4.76
CA HIS A 105 3.57 9.62 3.51
C HIS A 105 4.33 10.33 2.40
N ARG A 106 5.04 11.42 2.71
CA ARG A 106 5.87 12.12 1.70
C ARG A 106 7.02 11.26 1.19
N VAL A 107 7.70 10.56 2.09
CA VAL A 107 8.79 9.62 1.69
C VAL A 107 8.23 8.49 0.82
N VAL A 108 7.12 7.89 1.24
CA VAL A 108 6.47 6.82 0.46
C VAL A 108 5.98 7.36 -0.90
N SER A 109 5.43 8.57 -0.95
CA SER A 109 5.01 9.22 -2.20
C SER A 109 6.16 9.33 -3.20
N ASP A 110 7.33 9.78 -2.77
CA ASP A 110 8.52 9.89 -3.64
C ASP A 110 8.96 8.50 -4.15
N LEU A 111 8.86 7.47 -3.32
CA LEU A 111 9.19 6.10 -3.72
C LEU A 111 8.15 5.49 -4.68
N LEU A 112 6.87 5.81 -4.49
CA LEU A 112 5.81 5.42 -5.43
C LEU A 112 6.03 6.06 -6.80
N ASP A 113 6.39 7.34 -6.85
CA ASP A 113 6.70 8.05 -8.09
C ASP A 113 7.91 7.42 -8.81
N GLN A 114 8.93 6.99 -8.05
CA GLN A 114 10.07 6.26 -8.61
C GLN A 114 9.65 4.92 -9.22
N VAL A 115 8.85 4.12 -8.49
CA VAL A 115 8.33 2.84 -9.02
C VAL A 115 7.48 3.07 -10.26
N GLU A 116 6.59 4.06 -10.23
CA GLU A 116 5.74 4.40 -11.38
C GLU A 116 6.58 4.82 -12.59
N GLY A 117 7.58 5.68 -12.39
CA GLY A 117 8.50 6.12 -13.45
C GLY A 117 9.26 4.96 -14.08
N VAL A 118 9.81 4.06 -13.26
CA VAL A 118 10.50 2.85 -13.76
C VAL A 118 9.53 1.91 -14.47
N ALA A 119 8.33 1.70 -13.93
CA ALA A 119 7.32 0.84 -14.53
C ALA A 119 6.81 1.37 -15.87
N ARG A 120 6.59 2.69 -16.00
CA ARG A 120 6.18 3.33 -17.26
C ARG A 120 7.20 3.13 -18.37
N ASN A 121 8.49 3.13 -18.02
CA ASN A 121 9.61 2.97 -18.94
C ASN A 121 10.15 1.54 -19.01
N LEU A 122 9.40 0.56 -18.50
CA LEU A 122 9.81 -0.83 -18.44
C LEU A 122 10.03 -1.40 -19.85
N GLN A 123 11.25 -1.89 -20.09
CA GLN A 123 11.68 -2.54 -21.33
C GLN A 123 12.02 -4.01 -21.07
N ASN A 124 12.01 -4.82 -22.13
CA ASN A 124 12.37 -6.24 -22.07
C ASN A 124 13.92 -6.43 -22.05
N THR A 125 14.59 -5.73 -21.14
CA THR A 125 16.04 -5.85 -20.90
C THR A 125 16.31 -6.23 -19.45
N GLY A 126 17.43 -6.92 -19.20
CA GLY A 126 17.83 -7.30 -17.85
C GLY A 126 17.93 -6.10 -16.89
N ASP A 127 18.56 -5.03 -17.36
CA ASP A 127 18.77 -3.80 -16.57
C ASP A 127 17.45 -3.10 -16.22
N SER A 128 16.52 -3.04 -17.18
CA SER A 128 15.21 -2.41 -16.94
C SER A 128 14.39 -3.20 -15.89
N ARG A 129 14.42 -4.53 -15.99
CA ARG A 129 13.76 -5.41 -15.02
C ARG A 129 14.41 -5.33 -13.64
N ALA A 130 15.74 -5.30 -13.56
CA ALA A 130 16.47 -5.18 -12.30
C ALA A 130 16.14 -3.85 -11.59
N ARG A 131 16.09 -2.74 -12.31
CA ARG A 131 15.70 -1.43 -11.77
C ARG A 131 14.30 -1.44 -11.16
N LEU A 132 13.36 -2.15 -11.77
CA LEU A 132 12.00 -2.29 -11.19
C LEU A 132 12.02 -3.11 -9.89
N VAL A 133 12.80 -4.20 -9.83
CA VAL A 133 12.98 -4.98 -8.61
C VAL A 133 13.56 -4.12 -7.48
N ASP A 134 14.58 -3.33 -7.76
CA ASP A 134 15.24 -2.47 -6.78
C ASP A 134 14.27 -1.37 -6.26
N ALA A 135 13.54 -0.72 -7.16
CA ALA A 135 12.56 0.29 -6.79
C ALA A 135 11.43 -0.29 -5.93
N LEU A 136 10.88 -1.45 -6.29
CA LEU A 136 9.86 -2.14 -5.51
C LEU A 136 10.40 -2.64 -4.16
N THR A 137 11.64 -3.04 -4.09
CA THR A 137 12.27 -3.47 -2.84
C THR A 137 12.42 -2.31 -1.86
N THR A 138 12.88 -1.16 -2.35
CA THR A 138 12.99 0.07 -1.56
C THR A 138 11.62 0.54 -1.08
N LEU A 139 10.63 0.61 -1.97
CA LEU A 139 9.25 0.94 -1.61
C LEU A 139 8.71 -0.02 -0.55
N SER A 140 8.91 -1.33 -0.73
CA SER A 140 8.44 -2.35 0.20
C SER A 140 8.97 -2.14 1.62
N THR A 141 10.26 -1.85 1.76
CA THR A 141 10.88 -1.60 3.07
C THR A 141 10.22 -0.43 3.78
N HIS A 142 10.01 0.68 3.10
CA HIS A 142 9.43 1.89 3.69
C HIS A 142 7.92 1.77 3.90
N LEU A 143 7.19 1.30 2.91
CA LEU A 143 5.72 1.20 3.00
C LEU A 143 5.30 0.20 4.08
N LEU A 144 5.91 -0.99 4.16
CA LEU A 144 5.54 -1.98 5.18
C LEU A 144 5.83 -1.46 6.59
N ALA A 145 6.97 -0.82 6.81
CA ALA A 145 7.32 -0.22 8.10
C ALA A 145 6.34 0.90 8.48
N HIS A 146 5.93 1.73 7.51
CA HIS A 146 4.93 2.77 7.71
C HIS A 146 3.56 2.19 8.11
N LEU A 147 3.03 1.22 7.36
CA LEU A 147 1.74 0.60 7.65
C LEU A 147 1.72 -0.06 9.04
N ASP A 148 2.82 -0.74 9.43
CA ASP A 148 2.94 -1.37 10.75
C ASP A 148 2.98 -0.31 11.87
N PHE A 149 3.72 0.77 11.67
CA PHE A 149 3.78 1.87 12.63
C PHE A 149 2.43 2.56 12.78
N GLU A 150 1.76 2.84 11.68
CA GLU A 150 0.45 3.50 11.68
C GLU A 150 -0.59 2.67 12.41
N GLU A 151 -0.75 1.39 12.07
CA GLU A 151 -1.69 0.51 12.75
C GLU A 151 -1.45 0.47 14.25
N LYS A 152 -0.19 0.36 14.68
CA LYS A 152 0.18 0.32 16.08
C LYS A 152 -0.09 1.64 16.80
N ALA A 153 0.22 2.75 16.16
CA ALA A 153 0.08 4.08 16.74
C ALA A 153 -1.37 4.54 16.82
N LEU A 154 -2.18 4.22 15.80
CA LEU A 154 -3.57 4.67 15.73
C LEU A 154 -4.58 3.72 16.40
N ALA A 155 -4.25 2.43 16.59
CA ALA A 155 -5.16 1.46 17.19
C ALA A 155 -5.79 1.95 18.51
N PRO A 156 -5.05 2.49 19.50
CA PRO A 156 -5.64 2.94 20.76
C PRO A 156 -6.68 4.04 20.58
N ILE A 157 -6.43 5.01 19.70
CA ILE A 157 -7.35 6.13 19.49
C ILE A 157 -8.55 5.73 18.64
N LEU A 158 -8.34 4.93 17.60
CA LEU A 158 -9.43 4.45 16.75
C LEU A 158 -10.41 3.55 17.51
N LEU A 159 -9.95 2.79 18.49
CA LEU A 159 -10.83 1.99 19.36
C LEU A 159 -11.77 2.86 20.22
N THR A 160 -11.37 4.09 20.54
CA THR A 160 -12.19 5.02 21.32
C THR A 160 -13.09 5.92 20.47
N MET A 161 -12.77 6.10 19.19
CA MET A 161 -13.56 6.92 18.28
C MET A 161 -14.82 6.16 17.83
N LYS A 162 -15.98 6.81 17.97
CA LYS A 162 -17.22 6.27 17.40
C LYS A 162 -17.21 6.47 15.89
N ALA A 163 -17.61 5.44 15.15
CA ALA A 163 -17.91 5.60 13.74
C ALA A 163 -18.94 6.74 13.57
N ARG A 164 -18.63 7.72 12.75
CA ARG A 164 -19.58 8.78 12.44
C ARG A 164 -20.77 8.15 11.74
N PRO A 165 -22.04 8.36 12.22
CA PRO A 165 -23.17 7.84 11.47
C PRO A 165 -23.11 8.44 10.06
N ALA A 166 -23.28 7.59 9.05
CA ALA A 166 -23.47 8.06 7.68
C ALA A 166 -24.74 8.95 7.69
N ASN A 167 -24.56 10.26 7.53
CA ASN A 167 -25.67 11.14 7.31
C ASN A 167 -26.30 10.76 5.98
N GLY A 168 -27.55 10.25 6.06
CA GLY A 168 -28.41 10.02 4.90
C GLY A 168 -28.76 11.32 4.20
#